data_4e4fe29211ec3b3d1c86ac877ebc8d55
#
_entry.id   4e4fe29211ec3b3d1c86ac877ebc8d55
#
_cell.length_a   1.000
_cell.length_b   1.000
_cell.length_c   1.000
_cell.angle_alpha   90.00
_cell.angle_beta   90.00
_cell.angle_gamma   90.00
#
_symmetry.space_group_name_H-M   'P 1'
#
loop_
_entity.id
_entity.type
_entity.pdbx_description
1 polymer ?
#
loop_
_entity_poly.entity_id
_entity_poly.type
_entity_poly.pdbx_seq_one_letter_code
_entity_poly.pdbx_strand_id
1 'polypeptide(L)'
;MLHHNYNGVCMKEMRAFTLAEGATHVVKFKSLSKYGFTLAEVLITLGVIGVVAALTMPSVMSNVRELVIKNQFKKTYSVISNAFKKAEADLGYAPYCFYWKQNPYGAAKCVNYNDAGNCTKYEMADGSSLPGDYNGPRENCSDLGNAVIKNLNIVKTCNGNAYPGCIPDYAGNDTIKKSNNDTMNDYDINKATSGCGSWRKSNILNSNRAYVLADGQIILSYGTTFSPTIFAIDVNGKKGPNKWGYDLFEFSTAGSMNMPLTIDYGRCSVIDKGGKSTKNMLLEVNK
;
A
#
# COMPACT_ATOMS: atom_id res chain seq x y z
N MET A 1 57.52 15.91 -8.40
CA MET A 1 57.48 16.01 -9.88
C MET A 1 56.11 15.46 -10.25
N LEU A 2 55.22 16.19 -10.73
CA LEU A 2 54.95 17.16 -11.76
C LEU A 2 53.68 17.96 -11.40
N HIS A 3 53.81 19.25 -11.49
CA HIS A 3 52.74 20.24 -11.50
C HIS A 3 51.87 20.10 -12.75
N HIS A 4 50.57 20.33 -12.60
CA HIS A 4 49.80 20.97 -13.66
C HIS A 4 48.78 21.96 -13.11
N ASN A 5 49.14 23.23 -13.31
CA ASN A 5 48.29 24.41 -13.27
C ASN A 5 47.30 24.42 -14.42
N TYR A 6 46.07 24.83 -14.19
CA TYR A 6 45.24 25.48 -15.19
C TYR A 6 44.59 26.73 -14.61
N ASN A 7 45.19 27.86 -14.99
CA ASN A 7 44.59 29.18 -14.96
C ASN A 7 43.70 29.37 -16.18
N GLY A 8 42.69 30.20 -16.04
CA GLY A 8 42.08 30.84 -17.20
C GLY A 8 40.58 31.09 -17.10
N VAL A 9 40.15 32.02 -16.23
CA VAL A 9 38.83 32.64 -16.35
C VAL A 9 38.99 33.89 -17.20
N CYS A 10 38.43 33.87 -18.40
CA CYS A 10 38.36 35.00 -19.30
C CYS A 10 37.14 35.85 -18.97
N MET A 11 37.36 36.99 -18.32
CA MET A 11 36.34 38.05 -18.20
C MET A 11 36.21 38.74 -19.55
N LYS A 12 35.02 38.69 -20.13
CA LYS A 12 34.67 39.45 -21.34
C LYS A 12 34.09 40.79 -20.94
N GLU A 13 34.88 41.85 -21.19
CA GLU A 13 34.47 43.24 -20.97
C GLU A 13 33.19 43.61 -21.74
N MET A 14 32.25 44.18 -21.07
CA MET A 14 31.12 44.87 -21.70
C MET A 14 31.59 46.27 -22.09
N ARG A 15 31.72 46.51 -23.39
CA ARG A 15 31.90 47.84 -23.93
C ARG A 15 30.54 48.54 -24.00
N ALA A 16 30.46 49.67 -23.28
CA ALA A 16 29.37 50.62 -23.42
C ALA A 16 29.45 51.28 -24.81
N PHE A 17 28.39 51.18 -25.58
CA PHE A 17 28.26 51.99 -26.81
C PHE A 17 27.68 53.35 -26.46
N THR A 18 28.44 54.38 -26.69
CA THR A 18 28.01 55.77 -26.69
C THR A 18 27.15 56.04 -27.93
N LEU A 19 26.00 56.62 -27.70
CA LEU A 19 25.03 57.07 -28.73
C LEU A 19 25.65 58.24 -29.51
N ALA A 20 25.80 58.07 -30.80
CA ALA A 20 26.04 59.16 -31.72
C ALA A 20 24.65 59.71 -32.15
N GLU A 21 24.57 61.03 -32.09
CA GLU A 21 23.43 61.84 -32.47
C GLU A 21 23.03 61.68 -33.97
N GLY A 22 21.75 61.73 -34.25
CA GLY A 22 21.23 62.17 -35.52
C GLY A 22 20.49 61.14 -36.34
N ALA A 23 19.18 61.06 -36.09
CA ALA A 23 18.14 60.95 -37.09
C ALA A 23 16.73 60.92 -36.44
N THR A 24 16.06 62.03 -36.48
CA THR A 24 14.62 62.14 -36.14
C THR A 24 13.78 61.42 -37.20
N HIS A 25 13.65 60.10 -37.08
CA HIS A 25 12.52 59.41 -37.67
C HIS A 25 11.42 59.27 -36.61
N VAL A 26 10.48 60.16 -36.69
CA VAL A 26 9.22 60.01 -35.92
C VAL A 26 8.45 58.87 -36.56
N VAL A 27 8.70 57.68 -36.04
CA VAL A 27 7.81 56.53 -36.31
C VAL A 27 6.52 56.82 -35.55
N LYS A 28 5.49 57.23 -36.28
CA LYS A 28 4.10 57.30 -35.75
C LYS A 28 3.72 55.86 -35.36
N PHE A 29 3.91 55.53 -34.12
CA PHE A 29 3.27 54.34 -33.55
C PHE A 29 1.76 54.59 -33.63
N LYS A 30 1.08 53.89 -34.55
CA LYS A 30 -0.38 53.76 -34.49
C LYS A 30 -0.69 53.28 -33.07
N SER A 31 -1.38 54.09 -32.30
CA SER A 31 -1.94 53.71 -31.02
C SER A 31 -2.83 52.48 -31.28
N LEU A 32 -2.32 51.29 -30.99
CA LEU A 32 -3.15 50.13 -30.80
C LEU A 32 -4.08 50.49 -29.66
N SER A 33 -5.37 50.66 -29.93
CA SER A 33 -6.37 50.91 -28.93
C SER A 33 -6.25 49.79 -27.89
N LYS A 34 -5.76 50.15 -26.70
CA LYS A 34 -5.68 49.24 -25.57
C LYS A 34 -7.13 49.04 -25.11
N TYR A 35 -7.76 47.96 -25.61
CA TYR A 35 -9.01 47.48 -25.01
C TYR A 35 -8.66 46.99 -23.61
N GLY A 36 -8.83 47.81 -22.62
CA GLY A 36 -8.75 47.41 -21.21
C GLY A 36 -10.04 46.69 -20.85
N PHE A 37 -9.93 45.58 -20.15
CA PHE A 37 -11.09 44.90 -19.58
C PHE A 37 -11.77 45.81 -18.55
N THR A 38 -13.11 45.83 -18.60
CA THR A 38 -13.89 46.53 -17.57
C THR A 38 -13.85 45.77 -16.26
N LEU A 39 -13.94 46.45 -15.14
CA LEU A 39 -14.01 45.85 -13.83
C LEU A 39 -15.16 44.83 -13.72
N ALA A 40 -16.28 45.14 -14.38
CA ALA A 40 -17.44 44.25 -14.40
C ALA A 40 -17.16 42.92 -15.16
N GLU A 41 -16.48 42.95 -16.31
CA GLU A 41 -16.09 41.73 -17.05
C GLU A 41 -15.17 40.86 -16.24
N VAL A 42 -14.18 41.44 -15.53
CA VAL A 42 -13.28 40.67 -14.66
C VAL A 42 -14.04 40.06 -13.49
N LEU A 43 -14.95 40.78 -12.85
CA LEU A 43 -15.73 40.26 -11.74
C LEU A 43 -16.67 39.12 -12.16
N ILE A 44 -17.36 39.28 -13.34
CA ILE A 44 -18.24 38.24 -13.86
C ILE A 44 -17.45 37.00 -14.23
N THR A 45 -16.32 37.15 -14.93
CA THR A 45 -15.48 36.00 -15.33
C THR A 45 -14.92 35.25 -14.12
N LEU A 46 -14.41 35.97 -13.12
CA LEU A 46 -13.92 35.34 -11.86
C LEU A 46 -15.06 34.64 -11.11
N GLY A 47 -16.26 35.24 -11.08
CA GLY A 47 -17.45 34.63 -10.48
C GLY A 47 -17.83 33.33 -11.17
N VAL A 48 -17.89 33.31 -12.49
CA VAL A 48 -18.21 32.08 -13.26
C VAL A 48 -17.14 31.01 -13.07
N ILE A 49 -15.87 31.38 -13.18
CA ILE A 49 -14.75 30.44 -12.96
C ILE A 49 -14.80 29.87 -11.54
N GLY A 50 -15.08 30.70 -10.54
CA GLY A 50 -15.19 30.27 -9.14
C GLY A 50 -16.30 29.23 -8.94
N VAL A 51 -17.48 29.45 -9.49
CA VAL A 51 -18.61 28.50 -9.42
C VAL A 51 -18.30 27.20 -10.15
N VAL A 52 -17.76 27.26 -11.36
CA VAL A 52 -17.40 26.07 -12.14
C VAL A 52 -16.31 25.26 -11.40
N ALA A 53 -15.28 25.93 -10.90
CA ALA A 53 -14.23 25.27 -10.11
C ALA A 53 -14.79 24.61 -8.85
N ALA A 54 -15.67 25.29 -8.10
CA ALA A 54 -16.29 24.73 -6.89
C ALA A 54 -17.11 23.46 -7.17
N LEU A 55 -17.77 23.37 -8.31
CA LEU A 55 -18.58 22.21 -8.69
C LEU A 55 -17.73 21.05 -9.27
N THR A 56 -16.65 21.36 -9.97
CA THR A 56 -15.84 20.33 -10.66
C THR A 56 -14.68 19.79 -9.82
N MET A 57 -14.10 20.60 -8.93
CA MET A 57 -12.91 20.26 -8.16
C MET A 57 -13.07 18.97 -7.29
N PRO A 58 -14.20 18.75 -6.58
CA PRO A 58 -14.37 17.55 -5.79
C PRO A 58 -14.31 16.26 -6.62
N SER A 59 -14.93 16.24 -7.79
CA SER A 59 -14.92 15.08 -8.69
C SER A 59 -13.54 14.81 -9.27
N VAL A 60 -12.84 15.84 -9.73
CA VAL A 60 -11.47 15.71 -10.26
C VAL A 60 -10.52 15.19 -9.18
N MET A 61 -10.60 15.74 -7.96
CA MET A 61 -9.75 15.31 -6.84
C MET A 61 -9.99 13.86 -6.44
N SER A 62 -11.24 13.39 -6.50
CA SER A 62 -11.58 11.98 -6.22
C SER A 62 -10.93 11.05 -7.24
N ASN A 63 -11.05 11.36 -8.53
CA ASN A 63 -10.49 10.54 -9.61
C ASN A 63 -8.95 10.52 -9.57
N VAL A 64 -8.33 11.66 -9.32
CA VAL A 64 -6.86 11.74 -9.17
C VAL A 64 -6.39 10.91 -7.98
N ARG A 65 -7.08 10.99 -6.83
CA ARG A 65 -6.73 10.19 -5.65
C ARG A 65 -6.83 8.69 -5.93
N GLU A 66 -7.89 8.25 -6.59
CA GLU A 66 -8.06 6.85 -6.97
C GLU A 66 -6.92 6.37 -7.88
N LEU A 67 -6.55 7.16 -8.89
CA LEU A 67 -5.43 6.84 -9.77
C LEU A 67 -4.10 6.75 -9.01
N VAL A 68 -3.85 7.68 -8.09
CA VAL A 68 -2.65 7.67 -7.25
C VAL A 68 -2.60 6.40 -6.39
N ILE A 69 -3.70 6.05 -5.73
CA ILE A 69 -3.77 4.83 -4.91
C ILE A 69 -3.55 3.57 -5.75
N LYS A 70 -4.14 3.47 -6.94
CA LYS A 70 -3.90 2.34 -7.87
C LYS A 70 -2.41 2.20 -8.23
N ASN A 71 -1.75 3.30 -8.54
CA ASN A 71 -0.33 3.29 -8.87
C ASN A 71 0.53 2.92 -7.65
N GLN A 72 0.21 3.42 -6.48
CA GLN A 72 0.88 3.05 -5.23
C GLN A 72 0.66 1.57 -4.91
N PHE A 73 -0.56 1.07 -5.05
CA PHE A 73 -0.86 -0.35 -4.87
C PHE A 73 -0.06 -1.24 -5.82
N LYS A 74 0.01 -0.90 -7.10
CA LYS A 74 0.81 -1.63 -8.10
C LYS A 74 2.30 -1.65 -7.74
N LYS A 75 2.84 -0.49 -7.34
CA LYS A 75 4.23 -0.38 -6.86
C LYS A 75 4.44 -1.26 -5.62
N THR A 76 3.56 -1.16 -4.64
CA THR A 76 3.61 -1.95 -3.39
C THR A 76 3.61 -3.44 -3.68
N TYR A 77 2.68 -3.91 -4.51
CA TYR A 77 2.60 -5.31 -4.91
C TYR A 77 3.91 -5.78 -5.54
N SER A 78 4.51 -4.98 -6.43
CA SER A 78 5.79 -5.30 -7.05
C SER A 78 6.94 -5.37 -6.03
N VAL A 79 7.02 -4.41 -5.11
CA VAL A 79 8.05 -4.36 -4.06
C VAL A 79 7.98 -5.60 -3.18
N ILE A 80 6.78 -5.94 -2.71
CA ILE A 80 6.56 -7.09 -1.85
C ILE A 80 6.82 -8.39 -2.60
N SER A 81 6.32 -8.54 -3.83
CA SER A 81 6.58 -9.72 -4.66
C SER A 81 8.07 -9.94 -4.88
N ASN A 82 8.82 -8.89 -5.11
CA ASN A 82 10.28 -8.97 -5.25
C ASN A 82 10.98 -9.35 -3.93
N ALA A 83 10.50 -8.85 -2.79
CA ALA A 83 11.03 -9.23 -1.49
C ALA A 83 10.81 -10.72 -1.20
N PHE A 84 9.65 -11.27 -1.56
CA PHE A 84 9.38 -12.71 -1.45
C PHE A 84 10.28 -13.54 -2.36
N LYS A 85 10.44 -13.16 -3.63
CA LYS A 85 11.34 -13.85 -4.56
C LYS A 85 12.80 -13.83 -4.09
N LYS A 86 13.26 -12.71 -3.55
CA LYS A 86 14.59 -12.62 -2.96
C LYS A 86 14.72 -13.48 -1.70
N ALA A 87 13.68 -13.51 -0.85
CA ALA A 87 13.67 -14.37 0.32
C ALA A 87 13.77 -15.85 -0.04
N GLU A 88 13.06 -16.32 -1.08
CA GLU A 88 13.20 -17.68 -1.60
C GLU A 88 14.62 -17.95 -2.11
N ALA A 89 15.21 -17.01 -2.82
CA ALA A 89 16.58 -17.11 -3.30
C ALA A 89 17.60 -17.15 -2.16
N ASP A 90 17.43 -16.31 -1.11
CA ASP A 90 18.29 -16.29 0.08
C ASP A 90 18.21 -17.59 0.88
N LEU A 91 17.03 -18.21 0.94
CA LEU A 91 16.81 -19.49 1.62
C LEU A 91 17.31 -20.68 0.79
N GLY A 92 17.40 -20.54 -0.53
CA GLY A 92 17.79 -21.61 -1.44
C GLY A 92 16.70 -22.65 -1.73
N TYR A 93 15.49 -22.43 -1.25
CA TYR A 93 14.31 -23.28 -1.50
C TYR A 93 13.02 -22.43 -1.44
N ALA A 94 11.93 -22.96 -2.01
CA ALA A 94 10.61 -22.35 -1.90
C ALA A 94 9.90 -22.85 -0.63
N PRO A 95 9.83 -22.05 0.43
CA PRO A 95 9.26 -22.50 1.70
C PRO A 95 7.75 -22.61 1.60
N TYR A 96 7.23 -23.70 2.11
CA TYR A 96 5.79 -23.91 2.27
C TYR A 96 5.38 -23.42 3.66
N CYS A 97 4.96 -22.17 3.75
CA CYS A 97 4.74 -21.51 5.02
C CYS A 97 3.35 -21.74 5.59
N PHE A 98 3.31 -22.33 6.79
CA PHE A 98 2.15 -22.40 7.65
C PHE A 98 2.47 -21.90 9.07
N TYR A 99 1.46 -21.67 9.90
CA TYR A 99 1.63 -21.16 11.26
C TYR A 99 2.35 -22.11 12.20
N TRP A 100 2.30 -23.39 11.88
CA TRP A 100 2.79 -24.42 12.79
C TRP A 100 4.12 -24.99 12.32
N LYS A 101 4.77 -25.75 13.23
CA LYS A 101 6.03 -26.38 12.93
C LYS A 101 5.85 -27.56 11.99
N GLN A 102 6.87 -27.99 11.30
CA GLN A 102 6.86 -29.08 10.35
C GLN A 102 6.26 -30.34 10.92
N ASN A 103 5.40 -30.93 10.18
CA ASN A 103 4.72 -32.14 10.55
C ASN A 103 5.24 -33.31 9.72
N PRO A 104 5.79 -34.36 10.36
CA PRO A 104 6.30 -35.51 9.67
C PRO A 104 5.20 -36.35 9.00
N TYR A 105 3.94 -36.17 9.38
CA TYR A 105 2.81 -36.95 8.86
C TYR A 105 2.19 -36.40 7.58
N GLY A 106 2.77 -35.33 7.01
CA GLY A 106 2.27 -34.72 5.78
C GLY A 106 1.12 -33.73 5.97
N ALA A 107 0.43 -33.40 4.91
CA ALA A 107 -0.59 -32.37 4.91
C ALA A 107 -1.94 -32.91 5.42
N ALA A 108 -2.50 -32.27 6.44
CA ALA A 108 -3.90 -32.44 6.79
C ALA A 108 -4.77 -31.49 5.96
N LYS A 109 -5.98 -31.89 5.66
CA LYS A 109 -6.99 -31.04 5.04
C LYS A 109 -8.04 -30.61 6.06
N CYS A 110 -8.53 -29.40 5.93
CA CYS A 110 -9.68 -28.98 6.69
C CYS A 110 -10.97 -29.60 6.13
N VAL A 111 -11.74 -30.21 7.00
CA VAL A 111 -13.00 -30.87 6.64
C VAL A 111 -14.23 -30.23 7.24
N ASN A 112 -14.05 -29.30 8.19
CA ASN A 112 -15.17 -28.55 8.75
C ASN A 112 -14.76 -27.11 9.06
N TYR A 113 -15.66 -26.17 8.80
CA TYR A 113 -15.44 -24.74 9.00
C TYR A 113 -16.56 -24.17 9.88
N ASN A 114 -16.23 -23.19 10.72
CA ASN A 114 -17.23 -22.41 11.42
C ASN A 114 -17.79 -21.28 10.52
N ASP A 115 -18.79 -20.56 11.00
CA ASP A 115 -19.44 -19.46 10.27
C ASP A 115 -18.48 -18.31 9.92
N ALA A 116 -17.36 -18.20 10.65
CA ALA A 116 -16.31 -17.24 10.37
C ALA A 116 -15.29 -17.73 9.30
N GLY A 117 -15.49 -18.91 8.73
CA GLY A 117 -14.61 -19.52 7.73
C GLY A 117 -13.31 -20.08 8.30
N ASN A 118 -13.22 -20.28 9.63
CA ASN A 118 -12.08 -20.92 10.25
C ASN A 118 -12.26 -22.43 10.28
N CYS A 119 -11.16 -23.16 10.05
CA CYS A 119 -11.19 -24.60 10.18
C CYS A 119 -11.40 -25.03 11.62
N THR A 120 -12.38 -25.90 11.84
CA THR A 120 -12.72 -26.47 13.15
C THR A 120 -12.35 -27.94 13.26
N LYS A 121 -12.13 -28.61 12.13
CA LYS A 121 -11.74 -30.02 12.11
C LYS A 121 -10.78 -30.28 10.97
N TYR A 122 -9.66 -30.93 11.29
CA TYR A 122 -8.70 -31.41 10.32
C TYR A 122 -8.71 -32.93 10.26
N GLU A 123 -8.45 -33.47 9.10
CA GLU A 123 -8.21 -34.90 8.85
C GLU A 123 -6.97 -35.06 7.98
N MET A 124 -6.32 -36.22 8.04
CA MET A 124 -5.21 -36.56 7.17
C MET A 124 -5.69 -36.62 5.71
N ALA A 125 -4.77 -36.55 4.75
CA ALA A 125 -5.11 -36.57 3.34
C ALA A 125 -5.86 -37.84 2.92
N ASP A 126 -5.61 -38.96 3.58
CA ASP A 126 -6.26 -40.26 3.38
C ASP A 126 -7.60 -40.40 4.11
N GLY A 127 -8.04 -39.37 4.84
CA GLY A 127 -9.27 -39.39 5.62
C GLY A 127 -9.15 -39.96 7.02
N SER A 128 -7.98 -40.42 7.44
CA SER A 128 -7.76 -40.89 8.80
C SER A 128 -7.76 -39.73 9.82
N SER A 129 -7.98 -40.08 11.09
CA SER A 129 -7.88 -39.12 12.18
C SER A 129 -6.43 -38.62 12.35
N LEU A 130 -6.31 -37.36 12.81
CA LEU A 130 -5.01 -36.79 13.12
C LEU A 130 -4.34 -37.57 14.26
N PRO A 131 -3.03 -37.85 14.16
CA PRO A 131 -2.23 -38.33 15.28
C PRO A 131 -2.33 -37.39 16.49
N GLY A 132 -2.22 -37.94 17.71
CA GLY A 132 -2.34 -37.12 18.93
C GLY A 132 -1.25 -36.07 19.12
N ASP A 133 -0.12 -36.25 18.45
CA ASP A 133 1.02 -35.33 18.43
C ASP A 133 1.02 -34.39 17.18
N TYR A 134 -0.07 -34.37 16.41
CA TYR A 134 -0.20 -33.55 15.23
C TYR A 134 -0.27 -32.05 15.58
N ASN A 135 0.72 -31.31 15.15
CA ASN A 135 0.82 -29.87 15.39
C ASN A 135 0.45 -29.00 14.16
N GLY A 136 -0.16 -29.59 13.18
CA GLY A 136 -0.54 -28.92 11.93
C GLY A 136 0.50 -29.05 10.81
N PRO A 137 0.01 -28.90 9.58
CA PRO A 137 0.90 -28.87 8.42
C PRO A 137 1.69 -27.58 8.40
N ARG A 138 3.00 -27.69 8.28
CA ARG A 138 3.80 -26.60 8.33
C ARG A 138 4.98 -26.44 7.77
N GLU A 139 5.54 -25.35 7.69
CA GLU A 139 6.86 -25.03 7.71
C GLU A 139 7.24 -23.65 7.90
N ASN A 140 8.41 -23.35 8.30
CA ASN A 140 9.31 -22.21 8.35
C ASN A 140 8.74 -20.81 8.03
N CYS A 141 7.52 -20.53 8.48
CA CYS A 141 6.93 -19.19 8.34
C CYS A 141 7.80 -18.12 8.99
N SER A 142 8.46 -18.44 10.09
CA SER A 142 9.37 -17.51 10.76
C SER A 142 10.58 -17.21 9.89
N ASP A 143 11.17 -18.23 9.28
CA ASP A 143 12.36 -18.07 8.45
C ASP A 143 12.04 -17.31 7.18
N LEU A 144 10.95 -17.68 6.51
CA LEU A 144 10.45 -16.93 5.36
C LEU A 144 10.10 -15.49 5.75
N GLY A 145 9.37 -15.30 6.85
CA GLY A 145 9.00 -13.97 7.32
C GLY A 145 10.22 -13.09 7.60
N ASN A 146 11.23 -13.63 8.27
CA ASN A 146 12.47 -12.92 8.55
C ASN A 146 13.25 -12.61 7.26
N ALA A 147 13.31 -13.56 6.32
CA ALA A 147 13.96 -13.35 5.03
C ALA A 147 13.25 -12.28 4.20
N VAL A 148 11.91 -12.26 4.18
CA VAL A 148 11.12 -11.20 3.51
C VAL A 148 11.40 -9.83 4.13
N ILE A 149 11.32 -9.72 5.46
CA ILE A 149 11.56 -8.46 6.18
C ILE A 149 12.98 -7.95 5.94
N LYS A 150 13.98 -8.82 5.91
CA LYS A 150 15.38 -8.48 5.60
C LYS A 150 15.53 -7.88 4.19
N ASN A 151 14.70 -8.29 3.24
CA ASN A 151 14.74 -7.83 1.86
C ASN A 151 13.87 -6.57 1.61
N LEU A 152 13.33 -5.97 2.66
CA LEU A 152 12.59 -4.72 2.61
C LEU A 152 13.42 -3.57 3.21
N ASN A 153 13.29 -2.38 2.63
CA ASN A 153 13.95 -1.19 3.15
C ASN A 153 13.15 -0.57 4.31
N ILE A 154 13.28 -1.16 5.50
CA ILE A 154 12.57 -0.75 6.71
C ILE A 154 13.36 0.32 7.44
N VAL A 155 12.73 1.45 7.72
CA VAL A 155 13.33 2.58 8.47
C VAL A 155 12.86 2.65 9.91
N LYS A 156 11.72 2.03 10.23
CA LYS A 156 11.20 1.98 11.60
C LYS A 156 10.38 0.72 11.83
N THR A 157 10.53 0.14 13.03
CA THR A 157 9.72 -0.99 13.50
C THR A 157 9.08 -0.64 14.83
N CYS A 158 7.78 -0.92 14.98
CA CYS A 158 7.05 -0.84 16.23
C CYS A 158 6.57 -2.22 16.65
N ASN A 159 7.00 -2.66 17.84
CA ASN A 159 6.66 -3.97 18.41
C ASN A 159 5.47 -3.85 19.36
N GLY A 160 4.27 -3.65 18.81
CA GLY A 160 3.11 -3.23 19.58
C GLY A 160 3.09 -1.71 19.83
N ASN A 161 1.97 -1.19 20.35
CA ASN A 161 1.74 0.25 20.55
C ASN A 161 2.17 1.08 19.33
N ALA A 162 1.77 0.59 18.15
CA ALA A 162 2.26 1.15 16.89
C ALA A 162 1.73 2.57 16.63
N TYR A 163 0.57 2.92 17.19
CA TYR A 163 0.01 4.25 17.12
C TYR A 163 0.57 5.14 18.26
N PRO A 164 0.87 6.41 18.02
CA PRO A 164 0.91 7.10 16.71
C PRO A 164 2.29 6.99 16.03
N GLY A 165 3.21 6.24 16.61
CA GLY A 165 4.61 6.22 16.22
C GLY A 165 4.87 5.71 14.81
N CYS A 166 4.34 4.54 14.47
CA CYS A 166 4.50 3.89 13.18
C CYS A 166 3.29 4.05 12.26
N ILE A 167 2.09 4.03 12.83
CA ILE A 167 0.83 3.97 12.08
C ILE A 167 -0.05 5.18 12.36
N PRO A 168 -0.95 5.54 11.42
CA PRO A 168 -2.04 6.49 11.70
C PRO A 168 -3.14 5.85 12.55
N ASP A 169 -4.13 6.65 12.98
CA ASP A 169 -5.38 6.09 13.46
C ASP A 169 -6.18 5.55 12.26
N TYR A 170 -6.28 4.24 12.16
CA TYR A 170 -7.12 3.60 11.15
C TYR A 170 -8.59 3.74 11.56
N ALA A 171 -9.23 4.79 11.11
CA ALA A 171 -10.51 5.27 11.56
C ALA A 171 -11.72 4.59 10.89
N GLY A 172 -11.65 3.28 10.63
CA GLY A 172 -12.81 2.55 10.11
C GLY A 172 -13.90 2.37 11.18
N ASN A 173 -14.93 3.23 11.20
CA ASN A 173 -16.12 3.01 12.05
C ASN A 173 -17.03 1.93 11.47
N ASP A 174 -16.97 1.72 10.16
CA ASP A 174 -17.78 0.77 9.41
C ASP A 174 -16.96 -0.38 8.85
N THR A 175 -15.86 -0.75 9.53
CA THR A 175 -14.99 -1.85 9.11
C THR A 175 -15.71 -3.18 9.22
N ILE A 176 -15.85 -3.85 8.11
CA ILE A 176 -16.57 -5.11 7.99
C ILE A 176 -15.64 -6.21 7.45
N LYS A 177 -15.90 -7.43 7.87
CA LYS A 177 -15.39 -8.63 7.20
C LYS A 177 -16.43 -9.06 6.19
N LYS A 178 -16.12 -8.96 4.89
CA LYS A 178 -16.92 -9.64 3.87
C LYS A 178 -16.56 -11.12 3.85
N SER A 179 -17.57 -11.96 3.93
CA SER A 179 -17.40 -13.37 3.63
C SER A 179 -16.98 -13.52 2.17
N ASN A 180 -16.14 -14.53 1.87
CA ASN A 180 -15.83 -14.92 0.49
C ASN A 180 -17.08 -15.38 -0.30
N ASN A 181 -18.19 -15.53 0.37
CA ASN A 181 -19.48 -15.90 -0.20
C ASN A 181 -20.39 -14.66 -0.17
N ASP A 182 -20.79 -14.13 -1.33
CA ASP A 182 -21.61 -12.92 -1.48
C ASP A 182 -23.00 -13.03 -0.78
N THR A 183 -23.36 -14.21 -0.27
CA THR A 183 -24.62 -14.49 0.41
C THR A 183 -24.57 -14.32 1.94
N MET A 184 -23.38 -14.09 2.53
CA MET A 184 -23.27 -13.91 3.98
C MET A 184 -23.32 -12.43 4.37
N ASN A 185 -23.98 -12.15 5.50
CA ASN A 185 -24.07 -10.81 6.07
C ASN A 185 -22.69 -10.26 6.43
N ASP A 186 -22.52 -8.96 6.25
CA ASP A 186 -21.36 -8.22 6.72
C ASP A 186 -21.17 -8.40 8.22
N TYR A 187 -19.95 -8.66 8.65
CA TYR A 187 -19.62 -8.86 10.05
C TYR A 187 -18.66 -7.76 10.53
N ASP A 188 -19.04 -7.11 11.62
CA ASP A 188 -18.17 -6.10 12.25
C ASP A 188 -16.89 -6.75 12.78
N ILE A 189 -15.76 -6.41 12.18
CA ILE A 189 -14.45 -6.98 12.52
C ILE A 189 -14.09 -6.70 13.98
N ASN A 190 -14.56 -5.60 14.57
CA ASN A 190 -14.24 -5.24 15.95
C ASN A 190 -14.90 -6.16 16.97
N LYS A 191 -15.93 -6.91 16.56
CA LYS A 191 -16.60 -7.94 17.39
C LYS A 191 -16.00 -9.34 17.23
N ALA A 192 -15.01 -9.51 16.32
CA ALA A 192 -14.40 -10.81 16.08
C ALA A 192 -13.70 -11.34 17.35
N THR A 193 -14.11 -12.51 17.81
CA THR A 193 -13.51 -13.20 18.97
C THR A 193 -12.47 -14.23 18.53
N SER A 194 -12.60 -14.75 17.32
CA SER A 194 -11.66 -15.72 16.72
C SER A 194 -11.49 -15.44 15.24
N GLY A 195 -10.50 -16.00 14.60
CA GLY A 195 -10.12 -15.77 13.20
C GLY A 195 -10.13 -14.26 12.91
N CYS A 196 -9.45 -13.77 11.99
CA CYS A 196 -9.41 -12.33 11.61
C CYS A 196 -9.42 -11.29 12.78
N GLY A 197 -9.51 -11.75 14.03
CA GLY A 197 -9.59 -10.89 15.22
C GLY A 197 -8.37 -10.00 15.45
N SER A 198 -7.20 -10.38 14.92
CA SER A 198 -6.03 -9.49 14.97
C SER A 198 -6.17 -8.24 14.10
N TRP A 199 -7.16 -8.20 13.22
CA TRP A 199 -7.51 -6.98 12.48
C TRP A 199 -8.48 -6.06 13.20
N ARG A 200 -8.90 -6.38 14.45
CA ARG A 200 -9.62 -5.42 15.27
C ARG A 200 -8.77 -4.16 15.47
N LYS A 201 -9.44 -3.00 15.44
CA LYS A 201 -8.75 -1.70 15.62
C LYS A 201 -7.85 -1.69 16.86
N SER A 202 -8.35 -2.20 17.99
CA SER A 202 -7.57 -2.27 19.23
C SER A 202 -6.26 -3.06 19.09
N ASN A 203 -6.30 -4.18 18.36
CA ASN A 203 -5.11 -4.99 18.14
C ASN A 203 -4.12 -4.33 17.18
N ILE A 204 -4.62 -3.70 16.12
CA ILE A 204 -3.78 -2.95 15.18
C ILE A 204 -3.03 -1.82 15.89
N LEU A 205 -3.72 -1.07 16.74
CA LEU A 205 -3.11 0.08 17.44
C LEU A 205 -2.13 -0.34 18.53
N ASN A 206 -2.44 -1.42 19.28
CA ASN A 206 -1.75 -1.72 20.53
C ASN A 206 -0.91 -3.01 20.51
N SER A 207 -1.28 -4.01 19.71
CA SER A 207 -0.68 -5.35 19.80
C SER A 207 0.13 -5.72 18.58
N ASN A 208 -0.36 -5.40 17.38
CA ASN A 208 0.26 -5.82 16.14
C ASN A 208 1.59 -5.10 15.91
N ARG A 209 2.52 -5.80 15.29
CA ARG A 209 3.78 -5.20 14.86
C ARG A 209 3.56 -4.41 13.57
N ALA A 210 4.24 -3.28 13.45
CA ALA A 210 4.23 -2.45 12.26
C ALA A 210 5.63 -2.14 11.78
N TYR A 211 5.82 -2.11 10.46
CA TYR A 211 7.06 -1.75 9.80
C TYR A 211 6.83 -0.57 8.85
N VAL A 212 7.61 0.47 9.01
CA VAL A 212 7.58 1.64 8.12
C VAL A 212 8.70 1.50 7.10
N LEU A 213 8.38 1.54 5.83
CA LEU A 213 9.33 1.48 4.73
C LEU A 213 9.87 2.88 4.41
N ALA A 214 11.04 2.93 3.77
CA ALA A 214 11.69 4.19 3.41
C ALA A 214 10.86 5.08 2.47
N ASP A 215 9.96 4.51 1.69
CA ASP A 215 9.03 5.26 0.83
C ASP A 215 7.72 5.66 1.52
N GLY A 216 7.63 5.41 2.82
CA GLY A 216 6.51 5.78 3.68
C GLY A 216 5.38 4.77 3.76
N GLN A 217 5.42 3.67 3.01
CA GLN A 217 4.46 2.59 3.13
C GLN A 217 4.56 1.93 4.51
N ILE A 218 3.46 1.32 4.97
CA ILE A 218 3.43 0.68 6.28
C ILE A 218 2.95 -0.76 6.10
N ILE A 219 3.73 -1.72 6.61
CA ILE A 219 3.33 -3.11 6.70
C ILE A 219 2.84 -3.39 8.11
N LEU A 220 1.65 -3.98 8.21
CA LEU A 220 1.06 -4.46 9.45
C LEU A 220 1.15 -5.97 9.51
N SER A 221 1.70 -6.51 10.58
CA SER A 221 1.64 -7.94 10.84
C SER A 221 0.28 -8.33 11.44
N TYR A 222 -0.10 -9.57 11.22
CA TYR A 222 -1.26 -10.18 11.85
C TYR A 222 -0.85 -10.72 13.24
N GLY A 223 -0.66 -9.81 14.20
CA GLY A 223 -0.15 -10.13 15.54
C GLY A 223 1.24 -9.56 15.82
N THR A 224 1.94 -10.14 16.79
CA THR A 224 3.20 -9.62 17.32
C THR A 224 4.44 -9.96 16.47
N THR A 225 4.30 -10.86 15.50
CA THR A 225 5.37 -11.26 14.57
C THR A 225 4.87 -11.19 13.14
N PHE A 226 5.76 -10.87 12.20
CA PHE A 226 5.39 -10.89 10.79
C PHE A 226 5.13 -12.34 10.35
N SER A 227 3.93 -12.56 9.84
CA SER A 227 3.55 -13.81 9.18
C SER A 227 3.35 -13.57 7.70
N PRO A 228 4.11 -14.24 6.83
CA PRO A 228 3.90 -14.09 5.39
C PRO A 228 2.56 -14.63 4.91
N THR A 229 1.87 -15.47 5.72
CA THR A 229 0.58 -16.04 5.35
C THR A 229 -0.58 -15.04 5.42
N ILE A 230 -0.42 -13.97 6.21
CA ILE A 230 -1.43 -12.92 6.36
C ILE A 230 -0.78 -11.65 6.89
N PHE A 231 -0.88 -10.58 6.15
CA PHE A 231 -0.38 -9.26 6.52
C PHE A 231 -1.19 -8.19 5.81
N ALA A 232 -1.04 -6.95 6.21
CA ALA A 232 -1.68 -5.84 5.51
C ALA A 232 -0.66 -4.76 5.19
N ILE A 233 -0.96 -3.97 4.16
CA ILE A 233 -0.12 -2.86 3.74
C ILE A 233 -0.96 -1.62 3.53
N ASP A 234 -0.54 -0.54 4.17
CA ASP A 234 -0.98 0.80 3.88
C ASP A 234 -0.06 1.36 2.78
N VAL A 235 -0.62 1.51 1.59
CA VAL A 235 0.15 1.79 0.37
C VAL A 235 0.60 3.25 0.26
N ASN A 236 -0.01 4.16 1.03
CA ASN A 236 0.33 5.57 1.06
C ASN A 236 0.84 6.05 2.45
N GLY A 237 0.91 5.12 3.41
CA GLY A 237 1.34 5.39 4.77
C GLY A 237 0.37 6.29 5.52
N LYS A 238 0.90 7.24 6.29
CA LYS A 238 0.07 8.12 7.14
C LYS A 238 -0.78 9.15 6.37
N LYS A 239 -0.79 9.14 5.05
CA LYS A 239 -1.50 10.12 4.21
C LYS A 239 -2.94 9.69 4.04
N GLY A 240 -3.75 9.50 4.78
CA GLY A 240 -5.18 9.15 4.65
C GLY A 240 -5.72 8.86 3.23
N PRO A 241 -6.85 8.19 3.21
CA PRO A 241 -7.93 8.16 4.22
C PRO A 241 -7.72 7.21 5.40
N ASN A 242 -6.67 6.36 5.41
CA ASN A 242 -6.33 5.40 6.46
C ASN A 242 -7.50 4.44 6.75
N LYS A 243 -8.01 3.82 5.70
CA LYS A 243 -9.18 2.93 5.75
C LYS A 243 -8.94 1.66 4.95
N TRP A 244 -9.51 0.57 5.43
CA TRP A 244 -9.52 -0.70 4.72
C TRP A 244 -10.22 -0.58 3.35
N GLY A 245 -9.55 -1.09 2.31
CA GLY A 245 -10.07 -1.05 0.96
C GLY A 245 -9.97 0.31 0.25
N TYR A 246 -9.36 1.30 0.88
CA TYR A 246 -9.03 2.60 0.29
C TYR A 246 -7.52 2.74 0.08
N ASP A 247 -6.75 2.62 1.14
CA ASP A 247 -5.29 2.68 1.16
C ASP A 247 -4.65 1.56 1.99
N LEU A 248 -5.43 0.90 2.85
CA LEU A 248 -5.02 -0.26 3.62
C LEU A 248 -5.61 -1.54 3.01
N PHE A 249 -4.75 -2.47 2.61
CA PHE A 249 -5.12 -3.71 1.93
C PHE A 249 -4.49 -4.92 2.60
N GLU A 250 -5.28 -5.98 2.74
CA GLU A 250 -4.84 -7.25 3.28
C GLU A 250 -4.29 -8.16 2.17
N PHE A 251 -3.15 -8.77 2.44
CA PHE A 251 -2.49 -9.72 1.57
C PHE A 251 -2.27 -11.06 2.28
N SER A 252 -2.15 -12.10 1.49
CA SER A 252 -1.73 -13.42 1.94
C SER A 252 -0.77 -14.02 0.93
N THR A 253 -0.11 -15.10 1.31
CA THR A 253 0.60 -15.93 0.35
C THR A 253 -0.26 -17.09 -0.07
N ALA A 254 -0.28 -17.36 -1.35
CA ALA A 254 -0.84 -18.57 -1.93
C ALA A 254 0.31 -19.40 -2.51
N GLY A 255 0.28 -20.70 -2.27
CA GLY A 255 1.28 -21.62 -2.77
C GLY A 255 1.02 -23.03 -2.26
N SER A 256 1.64 -24.00 -2.90
CA SER A 256 1.70 -25.39 -2.45
C SER A 256 3.13 -25.88 -2.56
N MET A 257 3.42 -27.04 -1.96
CA MET A 257 4.78 -27.61 -1.92
C MET A 257 5.50 -27.68 -3.29
N ASN A 258 4.76 -27.61 -4.39
CA ASN A 258 5.30 -27.68 -5.75
C ASN A 258 5.00 -26.45 -6.60
N MET A 259 4.52 -25.37 -6.00
CA MET A 259 4.21 -24.12 -6.71
C MET A 259 4.97 -22.95 -6.14
N PRO A 260 5.43 -22.04 -7.00
CA PRO A 260 6.07 -20.80 -6.51
C PRO A 260 5.14 -20.03 -5.58
N LEU A 261 5.73 -19.44 -4.55
CA LEU A 261 5.00 -18.60 -3.62
C LEU A 261 4.50 -17.36 -4.36
N THR A 262 3.21 -17.16 -4.34
CA THR A 262 2.58 -15.96 -4.91
C THR A 262 1.90 -15.16 -3.83
N ILE A 263 1.88 -13.85 -4.00
CA ILE A 263 1.11 -12.96 -3.15
C ILE A 263 -0.30 -12.87 -3.72
N ASP A 264 -1.26 -13.09 -2.86
CA ASP A 264 -2.68 -13.08 -3.18
C ASP A 264 -3.44 -12.15 -2.24
N TYR A 265 -4.74 -12.00 -2.45
CA TYR A 265 -5.61 -11.24 -1.57
C TYR A 265 -5.79 -11.94 -0.22
N GLY A 266 -6.02 -11.12 0.82
CA GLY A 266 -6.14 -11.61 2.19
C GLY A 266 -7.35 -12.51 2.42
N ARG A 267 -7.21 -13.40 3.38
CA ARG A 267 -8.25 -14.38 3.74
C ARG A 267 -9.39 -13.77 4.55
N CYS A 268 -9.12 -12.66 5.24
CA CYS A 268 -10.12 -12.01 6.09
C CYS A 268 -11.05 -11.09 5.33
N SER A 269 -10.66 -10.65 4.13
CA SER A 269 -11.46 -9.74 3.29
C SER A 269 -12.00 -8.53 4.07
N VAL A 270 -11.14 -7.92 4.90
CA VAL A 270 -11.51 -6.75 5.70
C VAL A 270 -11.59 -5.53 4.80
N ILE A 271 -12.72 -4.83 4.84
CA ILE A 271 -12.93 -3.59 4.09
C ILE A 271 -13.79 -2.63 4.91
N ASP A 272 -13.59 -1.33 4.71
CA ASP A 272 -14.52 -0.30 5.14
C ASP A 272 -15.65 -0.14 4.12
N LYS A 273 -16.80 0.31 4.56
CA LYS A 273 -17.94 0.54 3.68
C LYS A 273 -17.58 1.47 2.53
N GLY A 274 -17.83 1.01 1.31
CA GLY A 274 -17.48 1.72 0.08
C GLY A 274 -16.04 1.53 -0.40
N GLY A 275 -15.21 0.79 0.35
CA GLY A 275 -13.86 0.42 -0.07
C GLY A 275 -13.84 -0.72 -1.09
N LYS A 276 -12.69 -0.91 -1.73
CA LYS A 276 -12.43 -2.01 -2.67
C LYS A 276 -11.70 -3.14 -1.96
N SER A 277 -12.08 -4.39 -2.22
CA SER A 277 -11.29 -5.53 -1.74
C SER A 277 -9.93 -5.59 -2.44
N THR A 278 -8.94 -6.19 -1.78
CA THR A 278 -7.61 -6.44 -2.38
C THR A 278 -7.72 -7.21 -3.68
N LYS A 279 -8.63 -8.20 -3.76
CA LYS A 279 -8.93 -8.94 -4.98
C LYS A 279 -9.34 -8.01 -6.13
N ASN A 280 -10.27 -7.10 -5.88
CA ASN A 280 -10.74 -6.16 -6.89
C ASN A 280 -9.62 -5.20 -7.32
N MET A 281 -8.81 -4.72 -6.37
CA MET A 281 -7.64 -3.89 -6.69
C MET A 281 -6.63 -4.64 -7.57
N LEU A 282 -6.32 -5.90 -7.26
CA LEU A 282 -5.44 -6.74 -8.09
C LEU A 282 -5.98 -6.91 -9.52
N LEU A 283 -7.28 -7.11 -9.67
CA LEU A 283 -7.90 -7.22 -10.99
C LEU A 283 -7.88 -5.90 -11.77
N GLU A 284 -8.02 -4.77 -11.09
CA GLU A 284 -8.01 -3.44 -11.72
C GLU A 284 -6.62 -2.98 -12.15
N VAL A 285 -5.58 -3.31 -11.41
CA VAL A 285 -4.20 -2.88 -11.73
C VAL A 285 -3.52 -3.77 -12.76
N ASN A 286 -4.09 -4.95 -13.05
CA ASN A 286 -3.59 -5.89 -14.06
C ASN A 286 -4.35 -5.82 -15.39
N LYS A 287 -5.33 -4.94 -15.51
CA LYS A 287 -5.99 -4.57 -16.77
C LYS A 287 -5.22 -3.48 -17.49
#